data_7f76fc0d6592592f7157dbbff1497a42
#
_entry.id   7f76fc0d6592592f7157dbbff1497a42
#
_cell.length_a   1.000
_cell.length_b   1.000
_cell.length_c   1.000
_cell.angle_alpha   90.00
_cell.angle_beta   90.00
_cell.angle_gamma   90.00
#
_symmetry.space_group_name_H-M   'P 1'
#
loop_
_entity.id
_entity.type
_entity.pdbx_description
1 polymer ?
#
loop_
_entity_poly.entity_id
_entity_poly.type
_entity_poly.pdbx_seq_one_letter_code
_entity_poly.pdbx_strand_id
1 'polypeptide(L)'
;MPRMFGTDGVRGLANVDITADLALQLGEAAARQFGGSLRADGSKPRAIIGRDTRISGEFLDHALAAGLASAGMDVTRIGVVTTPTVAHLTATEDTVDLGVMISASHNPMPDNGIKFFAHGGYKLADSVEDEIEALVNTEWDRPTGDGVGEINADHAWAKDSYIAHLVDAIGTDLRGMKIAIDCANGAASELGPAVFRELGADITVINASPDGRNINLNAGSTHPESLQAAVVEAGCDFGVAYDGDADRCLAVDHEGNLIDGDKIMGALAVNAQQRGALAKDTLVVTVMSNLGLLIAMREAGIKTVQTGVGDRYVLEEMLASGYSLGGEQSGHIIARDHATTGDGILSSLLISRMVKESGRSLADLTSFIARLPQTLINVGGVDRAAASTNEAVAEAVAAAEARLGDTGRVLLRPSGTEPLVRVMVEAATQEEADSVAASLADVVKENLAL
;
A
#
# COMPACT_ATOMS: atom_id res chain seq x y z
N MET A 1 -25.74 4.62 -10.34
CA MET A 1 -24.74 5.60 -9.85
C MET A 1 -23.38 4.98 -10.04
N PRO A 2 -22.31 5.73 -10.25
CA PRO A 2 -20.98 5.11 -10.23
C PRO A 2 -20.76 4.47 -8.86
N ARG A 3 -20.01 3.35 -8.80
CA ARG A 3 -19.67 2.63 -7.58
C ARG A 3 -18.96 3.57 -6.60
N MET A 4 -19.39 3.55 -5.33
CA MET A 4 -18.82 4.41 -4.28
C MET A 4 -17.43 3.91 -3.84
N PHE A 5 -17.30 2.59 -3.71
CA PHE A 5 -16.02 1.95 -3.39
C PHE A 5 -15.11 1.88 -4.61
N GLY A 6 -13.92 2.45 -4.49
CA GLY A 6 -12.83 2.29 -5.45
C GLY A 6 -12.01 1.02 -5.17
N THR A 7 -10.80 0.92 -5.74
CA THR A 7 -9.88 -0.19 -5.47
C THR A 7 -9.31 -0.21 -4.05
N ASP A 8 -9.45 0.89 -3.31
CA ASP A 8 -8.88 1.06 -1.97
C ASP A 8 -9.83 1.87 -1.06
N GLY A 9 -11.05 1.37 -0.90
CA GLY A 9 -12.10 1.98 -0.10
C GLY A 9 -12.82 3.16 -0.79
N VAL A 10 -13.52 3.95 0.00
CA VAL A 10 -14.20 5.18 -0.45
C VAL A 10 -13.24 6.35 -0.25
N ARG A 11 -12.90 7.07 -1.32
CA ARG A 11 -11.94 8.20 -1.29
C ARG A 11 -12.51 9.44 -1.96
N GLY A 12 -12.08 10.60 -1.50
CA GLY A 12 -12.42 11.88 -2.13
C GLY A 12 -11.98 13.08 -1.29
N LEU A 13 -12.39 14.26 -1.73
CA LEU A 13 -12.13 15.52 -1.02
C LEU A 13 -12.93 15.52 0.30
N ALA A 14 -12.22 15.65 1.42
CA ALA A 14 -12.85 15.65 2.74
C ALA A 14 -13.84 16.80 2.90
N ASN A 15 -14.99 16.52 3.52
CA ASN A 15 -16.11 17.43 3.72
C ASN A 15 -16.79 17.93 2.43
N VAL A 16 -16.50 17.28 1.29
CA VAL A 16 -17.21 17.47 0.01
C VAL A 16 -17.71 16.12 -0.48
N ASP A 17 -16.79 15.20 -0.80
CA ASP A 17 -17.10 13.84 -1.24
C ASP A 17 -17.22 12.90 -0.02
N ILE A 18 -16.28 13.03 0.94
CA ILE A 18 -16.24 12.25 2.19
C ILE A 18 -16.71 13.15 3.33
N THR A 19 -18.02 13.17 3.55
CA THR A 19 -18.68 14.01 4.58
C THR A 19 -18.89 13.23 5.88
N ALA A 20 -19.21 13.96 6.96
CA ALA A 20 -19.61 13.33 8.23
C ALA A 20 -20.88 12.48 8.07
N ASP A 21 -21.84 12.95 7.26
CA ASP A 21 -23.07 12.19 6.98
C ASP A 21 -22.77 10.89 6.26
N LEU A 22 -21.87 10.91 5.24
CA LEU A 22 -21.47 9.69 4.54
C LEU A 22 -20.74 8.73 5.48
N ALA A 23 -19.83 9.23 6.33
CA ALA A 23 -19.10 8.40 7.29
C ALA A 23 -20.06 7.71 8.28
N LEU A 24 -21.06 8.45 8.79
CA LEU A 24 -22.10 7.89 9.65
C LEU A 24 -22.88 6.80 8.93
N GLN A 25 -23.34 7.05 7.71
CA GLN A 25 -24.11 6.10 6.91
C GLN A 25 -23.31 4.85 6.54
N LEU A 26 -22.03 5.00 6.22
CA LEU A 26 -21.11 3.87 5.98
C LEU A 26 -20.93 3.03 7.26
N GLY A 27 -20.83 3.68 8.43
CA GLY A 27 -20.79 2.99 9.72
C GLY A 27 -22.08 2.20 9.99
N GLU A 28 -23.25 2.81 9.78
CA GLU A 28 -24.54 2.14 9.91
C GLU A 28 -24.66 0.94 8.96
N ALA A 29 -24.29 1.11 7.70
CA ALA A 29 -24.37 0.07 6.68
C ALA A 29 -23.39 -1.09 6.99
N ALA A 30 -22.14 -0.79 7.36
CA ALA A 30 -21.16 -1.79 7.73
C ALA A 30 -21.57 -2.59 8.98
N ALA A 31 -22.09 -1.91 10.03
CA ALA A 31 -22.58 -2.61 11.20
C ALA A 31 -23.79 -3.52 10.90
N ARG A 32 -24.66 -3.13 10.00
CA ARG A 32 -25.78 -3.95 9.53
C ARG A 32 -25.31 -5.18 8.75
N GLN A 33 -24.24 -5.03 7.98
CA GLN A 33 -23.65 -6.15 7.22
C GLN A 33 -22.94 -7.14 8.14
N PHE A 34 -22.19 -6.67 9.14
CA PHE A 34 -21.36 -7.52 10.02
C PHE A 34 -21.99 -7.79 11.39
N GLY A 35 -22.96 -6.97 11.82
CA GLY A 35 -23.50 -6.92 13.17
C GLY A 35 -24.82 -7.64 13.40
N GLY A 36 -25.36 -8.37 12.42
CA GLY A 36 -26.72 -8.91 12.44
C GLY A 36 -27.06 -9.93 13.55
N SER A 37 -26.08 -10.37 14.35
CA SER A 37 -26.28 -11.33 15.44
C SER A 37 -25.23 -11.12 16.54
N LEU A 38 -25.61 -11.41 17.78
CA LEU A 38 -24.64 -11.52 18.87
C LEU A 38 -23.64 -12.63 18.56
N ARG A 39 -22.42 -12.47 19.04
CA ARG A 39 -21.37 -13.48 18.98
C ARG A 39 -21.81 -14.73 19.75
N ALA A 40 -21.12 -15.85 19.57
CA ALA A 40 -21.47 -17.13 20.21
C ALA A 40 -21.44 -17.07 21.75
N ASP A 41 -20.66 -16.14 22.33
CA ASP A 41 -20.58 -15.90 23.77
C ASP A 41 -21.62 -14.90 24.29
N GLY A 42 -22.51 -14.39 23.42
CA GLY A 42 -23.53 -13.40 23.75
C GLY A 42 -23.05 -11.95 23.71
N SER A 43 -21.79 -11.68 23.40
CA SER A 43 -21.27 -10.32 23.22
C SER A 43 -21.71 -9.74 21.87
N LYS A 44 -21.64 -8.40 21.75
CA LYS A 44 -21.90 -7.70 20.48
C LYS A 44 -20.71 -7.83 19.54
N PRO A 45 -20.94 -7.75 18.23
CA PRO A 45 -19.87 -7.60 17.26
C PRO A 45 -19.07 -6.31 17.53
N ARG A 46 -17.77 -6.34 17.27
CA ARG A 46 -16.85 -5.25 17.62
C ARG A 46 -16.07 -4.75 16.41
N ALA A 47 -16.05 -3.43 16.25
CA ALA A 47 -15.18 -2.74 15.29
C ALA A 47 -14.04 -2.00 15.98
N ILE A 48 -12.91 -1.88 15.27
CA ILE A 48 -11.84 -0.94 15.61
C ILE A 48 -11.75 0.14 14.55
N ILE A 49 -11.44 1.39 14.95
CA ILE A 49 -11.24 2.52 14.03
C ILE A 49 -9.88 3.14 14.28
N GLY A 50 -9.02 3.09 13.25
CA GLY A 50 -7.77 3.83 13.18
C GLY A 50 -7.84 4.94 12.16
N ARG A 51 -6.93 5.91 12.26
CA ARG A 51 -6.82 7.02 11.30
C ARG A 51 -5.39 7.48 11.11
N ASP A 52 -5.12 8.16 10.01
CA ASP A 52 -3.89 8.91 9.82
C ASP A 52 -3.94 10.28 10.53
N THR A 53 -2.97 11.13 10.26
CA THR A 53 -2.80 12.42 10.93
C THR A 53 -3.61 13.56 10.32
N ARG A 54 -4.39 13.35 9.27
CA ARG A 54 -5.21 14.38 8.62
C ARG A 54 -6.19 14.99 9.59
N ILE A 55 -6.31 16.32 9.56
CA ILE A 55 -7.26 17.05 10.44
C ILE A 55 -8.71 16.57 10.24
N SER A 56 -9.07 16.18 9.03
CA SER A 56 -10.40 15.65 8.71
C SER A 56 -10.65 14.26 9.31
N GLY A 57 -9.61 13.51 9.68
CA GLY A 57 -9.74 12.19 10.29
C GLY A 57 -10.52 12.21 11.61
N GLU A 58 -10.41 13.28 12.41
CA GLU A 58 -11.07 13.38 13.72
C GLU A 58 -12.59 13.36 13.61
N PHE A 59 -13.18 14.23 12.77
CA PHE A 59 -14.63 14.28 12.65
C PHE A 59 -15.19 13.06 11.91
N LEU A 60 -14.44 12.49 10.97
CA LEU A 60 -14.83 11.26 10.26
C LEU A 60 -14.85 10.04 11.21
N ASP A 61 -13.84 9.90 12.08
CA ASP A 61 -13.76 8.87 13.11
C ASP A 61 -14.98 8.94 14.05
N HIS A 62 -15.33 10.13 14.55
CA HIS A 62 -16.49 10.30 15.42
C HIS A 62 -17.82 9.96 14.71
N ALA A 63 -17.98 10.39 13.47
CA ALA A 63 -19.20 10.12 12.69
C ALA A 63 -19.35 8.63 12.39
N LEU A 64 -18.27 7.98 11.97
CA LEU A 64 -18.24 6.55 11.69
C LEU A 64 -18.50 5.72 12.96
N ALA A 65 -17.85 6.08 14.08
CA ALA A 65 -18.08 5.42 15.37
C ALA A 65 -19.55 5.54 15.81
N ALA A 66 -20.16 6.71 15.64
CA ALA A 66 -21.58 6.92 15.92
C ALA A 66 -22.47 6.03 15.03
N GLY A 67 -22.15 5.92 13.75
CA GLY A 67 -22.87 5.05 12.80
C GLY A 67 -22.82 3.58 13.22
N LEU A 68 -21.62 3.04 13.44
CA LEU A 68 -21.40 1.66 13.88
C LEU A 68 -22.15 1.35 15.20
N ALA A 69 -21.98 2.21 16.21
CA ALA A 69 -22.59 2.01 17.51
C ALA A 69 -24.12 2.14 17.45
N SER A 70 -24.66 3.08 16.67
CA SER A 70 -26.12 3.24 16.50
C SER A 70 -26.76 2.00 15.87
N ALA A 71 -25.99 1.22 15.14
CA ALA A 71 -26.42 -0.02 14.51
C ALA A 71 -26.08 -1.29 15.31
N GLY A 72 -25.62 -1.15 16.57
CA GLY A 72 -25.48 -2.25 17.52
C GLY A 72 -24.10 -2.87 17.60
N MET A 73 -23.07 -2.29 16.97
CA MET A 73 -21.69 -2.78 17.02
C MET A 73 -20.89 -2.02 18.08
N ASP A 74 -20.16 -2.72 18.94
CA ASP A 74 -19.24 -2.09 19.87
C ASP A 74 -18.03 -1.54 19.10
N VAL A 75 -17.54 -0.36 19.48
CA VAL A 75 -16.48 0.35 18.78
C VAL A 75 -15.33 0.65 19.72
N THR A 76 -14.11 0.31 19.32
CA THR A 76 -12.88 0.79 19.97
C THR A 76 -12.13 1.73 19.01
N ARG A 77 -12.06 3.00 19.37
CA ARG A 77 -11.26 3.99 18.63
C ARG A 77 -9.81 3.84 19.06
N ILE A 78 -8.94 3.49 18.10
CA ILE A 78 -7.52 3.23 18.36
C ILE A 78 -6.61 4.42 18.00
N GLY A 79 -7.19 5.54 17.55
CA GLY A 79 -6.50 6.80 17.33
C GLY A 79 -5.64 6.84 16.07
N VAL A 80 -4.52 7.56 16.15
CA VAL A 80 -3.57 7.66 15.03
C VAL A 80 -2.69 6.42 15.04
N VAL A 81 -2.88 5.59 14.02
CA VAL A 81 -2.13 4.35 13.77
C VAL A 81 -2.00 4.11 12.27
N THR A 82 -1.10 3.22 11.87
CA THR A 82 -0.90 2.87 10.46
C THR A 82 -2.00 1.93 9.94
N THR A 83 -2.20 1.90 8.62
CA THR A 83 -3.08 0.92 7.96
C THR A 83 -2.72 -0.52 8.35
N PRO A 84 -1.44 -0.94 8.32
CA PRO A 84 -1.05 -2.27 8.79
C PRO A 84 -1.41 -2.56 10.26
N THR A 85 -1.39 -1.54 11.15
CA THR A 85 -1.81 -1.74 12.55
C THR A 85 -3.28 -2.16 12.63
N VAL A 86 -4.16 -1.50 11.86
CA VAL A 86 -5.58 -1.88 11.79
C VAL A 86 -5.73 -3.29 11.24
N ALA A 87 -5.05 -3.61 10.15
CA ALA A 87 -5.09 -4.94 9.55
C ALA A 87 -4.58 -6.02 10.52
N HIS A 88 -3.45 -5.78 11.20
CA HIS A 88 -2.88 -6.68 12.20
C HIS A 88 -3.85 -6.99 13.34
N LEU A 89 -4.41 -5.97 13.97
CA LEU A 89 -5.36 -6.16 15.07
C LEU A 89 -6.63 -6.87 14.63
N THR A 90 -7.11 -6.57 13.42
CA THR A 90 -8.30 -7.26 12.85
C THR A 90 -7.99 -8.73 12.51
N ALA A 91 -6.70 -9.06 12.26
CA ALA A 91 -6.25 -10.42 11.98
C ALA A 91 -6.04 -11.25 13.25
N THR A 92 -5.56 -10.64 14.33
CA THR A 92 -5.05 -11.36 15.50
C THR A 92 -5.96 -11.32 16.71
N GLU A 93 -6.88 -10.37 16.77
CA GLU A 93 -7.81 -10.22 17.89
C GLU A 93 -9.14 -10.92 17.58
N ASP A 94 -9.37 -12.08 18.17
CA ASP A 94 -10.59 -12.88 17.99
C ASP A 94 -11.89 -12.10 18.30
N THR A 95 -11.77 -11.02 19.07
CA THR A 95 -12.92 -10.17 19.45
C THR A 95 -13.21 -9.05 18.46
N VAL A 96 -12.41 -8.88 17.40
CA VAL A 96 -12.57 -7.84 16.38
C VAL A 96 -13.19 -8.44 15.12
N ASP A 97 -14.37 -8.00 14.75
CA ASP A 97 -15.11 -8.47 13.57
C ASP A 97 -14.86 -7.56 12.35
N LEU A 98 -14.55 -6.28 12.59
CA LEU A 98 -14.36 -5.27 11.55
C LEU A 98 -13.26 -4.29 11.93
N GLY A 99 -12.29 -4.11 11.04
CA GLY A 99 -11.31 -3.03 11.11
C GLY A 99 -11.69 -1.89 10.16
N VAL A 100 -11.49 -0.65 10.60
CA VAL A 100 -11.68 0.51 9.74
C VAL A 100 -10.48 1.44 9.82
N MET A 101 -9.95 1.81 8.67
CA MET A 101 -8.89 2.81 8.54
C MET A 101 -9.40 4.05 7.83
N ILE A 102 -9.22 5.21 8.45
CA ILE A 102 -9.55 6.52 7.88
C ILE A 102 -8.26 7.15 7.37
N SER A 103 -8.03 7.06 6.06
CA SER A 103 -6.86 7.59 5.37
C SER A 103 -7.06 7.64 3.86
N ALA A 104 -6.37 8.56 3.20
CA ALA A 104 -6.19 8.59 1.75
C ALA A 104 -4.73 8.29 1.36
N SER A 105 -3.96 7.57 2.21
CA SER A 105 -2.59 7.11 1.96
C SER A 105 -1.67 8.27 1.53
N HIS A 106 -1.10 8.21 0.33
CA HIS A 106 -0.17 9.18 -0.23
C HIS A 106 -0.81 10.45 -0.84
N ASN A 107 -2.16 10.53 -0.86
CA ASN A 107 -2.85 11.71 -1.40
C ASN A 107 -2.54 12.98 -0.59
N PRO A 108 -2.69 14.18 -1.19
CA PRO A 108 -2.57 15.45 -0.48
C PRO A 108 -3.54 15.56 0.72
N MET A 109 -3.21 16.44 1.67
CA MET A 109 -3.96 16.60 2.93
C MET A 109 -5.48 16.86 2.78
N PRO A 110 -5.98 17.59 1.75
CA PRO A 110 -7.41 17.82 1.62
C PRO A 110 -8.24 16.56 1.37
N ASP A 111 -7.65 15.51 0.82
CA ASP A 111 -8.32 14.24 0.57
C ASP A 111 -8.40 13.42 1.87
N ASN A 112 -9.40 12.52 1.94
CA ASN A 112 -9.47 11.46 2.93
C ASN A 112 -10.16 10.22 2.33
N GLY A 113 -10.22 9.13 3.10
CA GLY A 113 -10.87 7.90 2.67
C GLY A 113 -11.25 7.03 3.86
N ILE A 114 -12.07 6.03 3.60
CA ILE A 114 -12.52 5.03 4.57
C ILE A 114 -12.32 3.67 3.94
N LYS A 115 -11.48 2.84 4.59
CA LYS A 115 -11.16 1.47 4.18
C LYS A 115 -11.65 0.50 5.25
N PHE A 116 -12.22 -0.62 4.83
CA PHE A 116 -12.70 -1.65 5.72
C PHE A 116 -11.87 -2.93 5.60
N PHE A 117 -11.67 -3.59 6.75
CA PHE A 117 -10.96 -4.87 6.87
C PHE A 117 -11.89 -5.88 7.53
N ALA A 118 -12.10 -7.02 6.89
CA ALA A 118 -12.83 -8.15 7.49
C ALA A 118 -12.00 -8.79 8.60
N HIS A 119 -12.66 -9.57 9.45
CA HIS A 119 -11.98 -10.49 10.37
C HIS A 119 -10.93 -11.31 9.63
N GLY A 120 -9.72 -11.42 10.18
CA GLY A 120 -8.55 -11.95 9.49
C GLY A 120 -7.66 -10.87 8.84
N GLY A 121 -8.04 -9.57 8.91
CA GLY A 121 -7.17 -8.44 8.52
C GLY A 121 -7.04 -8.22 7.01
N TYR A 122 -7.93 -8.78 6.21
CA TYR A 122 -7.97 -8.57 4.75
C TYR A 122 -8.96 -7.47 4.39
N LYS A 123 -8.66 -6.70 3.34
CA LYS A 123 -9.65 -5.78 2.73
C LYS A 123 -10.91 -6.54 2.34
N LEU A 124 -12.06 -5.86 2.38
CA LEU A 124 -13.33 -6.47 2.00
C LEU A 124 -13.31 -6.90 0.53
N ALA A 125 -14.01 -7.99 0.23
CA ALA A 125 -14.29 -8.39 -1.14
C ALA A 125 -15.26 -7.39 -1.80
N ASP A 126 -15.16 -7.19 -3.13
CA ASP A 126 -16.04 -6.29 -3.89
C ASP A 126 -17.54 -6.56 -3.63
N SER A 127 -17.91 -7.84 -3.54
CA SER A 127 -19.31 -8.22 -3.26
C SER A 127 -19.79 -7.72 -1.89
N VAL A 128 -18.91 -7.71 -0.88
CA VAL A 128 -19.25 -7.21 0.45
C VAL A 128 -19.30 -5.68 0.47
N GLU A 129 -18.39 -5.02 -0.24
CA GLU A 129 -18.43 -3.56 -0.44
C GLU A 129 -19.72 -3.14 -1.17
N ASP A 130 -20.12 -3.88 -2.21
CA ASP A 130 -21.38 -3.63 -2.94
C ASP A 130 -22.61 -3.85 -2.06
N GLU A 131 -22.59 -4.85 -1.15
CA GLU A 131 -23.63 -5.08 -0.15
C GLU A 131 -23.72 -3.92 0.85
N ILE A 132 -22.57 -3.40 1.34
CA ILE A 132 -22.54 -2.21 2.20
C ILE A 132 -23.11 -1.00 1.46
N GLU A 133 -22.66 -0.76 0.22
CA GLU A 133 -23.15 0.36 -0.61
C GLU A 133 -24.66 0.29 -0.83
N ALA A 134 -25.22 -0.90 -1.03
CA ALA A 134 -26.65 -1.12 -1.19
C ALA A 134 -27.45 -0.81 0.08
N LEU A 135 -26.83 -0.87 1.26
CA LEU A 135 -27.45 -0.55 2.54
C LEU A 135 -27.40 0.95 2.88
N VAL A 136 -26.53 1.72 2.24
CA VAL A 136 -26.44 3.17 2.45
C VAL A 136 -27.76 3.84 2.04
N ASN A 137 -28.24 4.78 2.86
CA ASN A 137 -29.50 5.52 2.64
C ASN A 137 -30.79 4.66 2.59
N THR A 138 -30.75 3.41 3.07
CA THR A 138 -31.95 2.59 3.18
C THR A 138 -32.62 2.74 4.53
N GLU A 139 -33.96 2.66 4.59
CA GLU A 139 -34.71 2.59 5.85
C GLU A 139 -34.50 1.22 6.50
N TRP A 140 -34.35 1.20 7.83
CA TRP A 140 -34.17 0.00 8.64
C TRP A 140 -34.60 0.20 10.09
N ASP A 141 -34.89 -0.90 10.79
CA ASP A 141 -35.25 -0.90 12.18
C ASP A 141 -34.02 -0.73 13.08
N ARG A 142 -33.92 0.41 13.75
CA ARG A 142 -32.77 0.74 14.61
C ARG A 142 -32.88 0.00 15.95
N PRO A 143 -31.79 -0.58 16.47
CA PRO A 143 -31.76 -1.15 17.81
C PRO A 143 -32.00 -0.05 18.86
N THR A 144 -32.61 -0.44 19.98
CA THR A 144 -32.89 0.46 21.10
C THR A 144 -32.41 -0.15 22.41
N GLY A 145 -32.26 0.69 23.45
CA GLY A 145 -31.85 0.25 24.76
C GLY A 145 -30.52 -0.48 24.72
N ASP A 146 -30.45 -1.69 25.24
CA ASP A 146 -29.24 -2.51 25.28
C ASP A 146 -28.76 -2.98 23.88
N GLY A 147 -29.56 -2.75 22.84
CA GLY A 147 -29.21 -3.09 21.47
C GLY A 147 -28.20 -2.15 20.83
N VAL A 148 -27.97 -0.93 21.35
CA VAL A 148 -26.96 0.00 20.83
C VAL A 148 -25.55 -0.42 21.28
N GLY A 149 -24.51 -0.17 20.44
CA GLY A 149 -23.13 -0.47 20.77
C GLY A 149 -22.49 0.57 21.70
N GLU A 150 -21.43 0.18 22.37
CA GLU A 150 -20.59 1.07 23.19
C GLU A 150 -19.46 1.66 22.34
N ILE A 151 -19.05 2.91 22.65
CA ILE A 151 -17.88 3.54 22.03
C ILE A 151 -16.83 3.74 23.11
N ASN A 152 -15.68 3.10 22.91
CA ASN A 152 -14.51 3.18 23.78
C ASN A 152 -13.29 3.69 23.00
N ALA A 153 -12.22 4.03 23.71
CA ALA A 153 -10.92 4.40 23.11
C ALA A 153 -9.80 3.65 23.85
N ASP A 154 -8.91 3.02 23.08
CA ASP A 154 -7.70 2.38 23.61
C ASP A 154 -6.56 2.49 22.59
N HIS A 155 -5.84 3.60 22.70
CA HIS A 155 -4.73 3.90 21.79
C HIS A 155 -3.44 3.16 22.19
N ALA A 156 -3.24 2.90 23.47
CA ALA A 156 -2.02 2.26 23.97
C ALA A 156 -2.00 0.78 23.58
N TRP A 157 -3.08 0.06 23.83
CA TRP A 157 -3.20 -1.34 23.43
C TRP A 157 -2.86 -1.59 21.95
N ALA A 158 -3.42 -0.76 21.05
CA ALA A 158 -3.21 -0.92 19.62
C ALA A 158 -1.74 -0.76 19.23
N LYS A 159 -1.08 0.25 19.77
CA LYS A 159 0.35 0.53 19.51
C LYS A 159 1.25 -0.54 20.09
N ASP A 160 1.04 -0.92 21.33
CA ASP A 160 1.86 -1.91 22.04
C ASP A 160 1.76 -3.29 21.36
N SER A 161 0.53 -3.71 20.97
CA SER A 161 0.32 -4.97 20.25
C SER A 161 1.07 -5.01 18.92
N TYR A 162 0.95 -3.93 18.13
CA TYR A 162 1.60 -3.87 16.83
C TYR A 162 3.14 -3.77 16.94
N ILE A 163 3.68 -2.99 17.88
CA ILE A 163 5.13 -2.93 18.12
C ILE A 163 5.66 -4.31 18.53
N ALA A 164 4.99 -4.99 19.45
CA ALA A 164 5.39 -6.35 19.88
C ALA A 164 5.41 -7.32 18.70
N HIS A 165 4.38 -7.28 17.83
CA HIS A 165 4.35 -8.07 16.61
C HIS A 165 5.55 -7.81 15.69
N LEU A 166 5.88 -6.54 15.43
CA LEU A 166 7.00 -6.17 14.56
C LEU A 166 8.35 -6.60 15.14
N VAL A 167 8.54 -6.47 16.46
CA VAL A 167 9.75 -6.94 17.15
C VAL A 167 9.90 -8.45 17.03
N ASP A 168 8.83 -9.20 17.22
CA ASP A 168 8.83 -10.66 17.06
C ASP A 168 9.09 -11.09 15.60
N ALA A 169 8.49 -10.41 14.62
CA ALA A 169 8.63 -10.71 13.21
C ALA A 169 10.09 -10.58 12.72
N ILE A 170 10.83 -9.61 13.26
CA ILE A 170 12.23 -9.41 12.85
C ILE A 170 13.20 -10.36 13.57
N GLY A 171 12.96 -10.69 14.83
CA GLY A 171 13.72 -11.68 15.59
C GLY A 171 15.20 -11.38 15.81
N THR A 172 15.64 -10.12 15.62
CA THR A 172 17.02 -9.67 15.83
C THR A 172 17.05 -8.22 16.33
N ASP A 173 18.10 -7.83 17.04
CA ASP A 173 18.31 -6.41 17.38
C ASP A 173 19.00 -5.63 16.24
N LEU A 174 18.85 -4.31 16.26
CA LEU A 174 19.43 -3.39 15.29
C LEU A 174 20.55 -2.53 15.87
N ARG A 175 21.14 -2.93 17.01
CA ARG A 175 22.21 -2.18 17.66
C ARG A 175 23.41 -1.98 16.75
N GLY A 176 23.92 -0.75 16.73
CA GLY A 176 25.04 -0.35 15.89
C GLY A 176 24.68 0.04 14.46
N MET A 177 23.39 -0.05 14.08
CA MET A 177 22.90 0.48 12.81
C MET A 177 22.46 1.92 12.98
N LYS A 178 22.78 2.76 12.01
CA LYS A 178 22.35 4.17 11.89
C LYS A 178 21.35 4.29 10.76
N ILE A 179 20.12 4.62 11.07
CA ILE A 179 19.01 4.60 10.11
C ILE A 179 18.28 5.94 10.10
N ALA A 180 18.09 6.54 8.94
CA ALA A 180 17.24 7.70 8.78
C ALA A 180 15.79 7.26 8.50
N ILE A 181 14.82 7.93 9.11
CA ILE A 181 13.39 7.59 8.98
C ILE A 181 12.61 8.84 8.64
N ASP A 182 11.95 8.84 7.48
CA ASP A 182 10.99 9.85 7.06
C ASP A 182 9.57 9.33 7.28
N CYS A 183 8.84 9.95 8.20
CA CYS A 183 7.49 9.53 8.58
C CYS A 183 6.38 10.25 7.79
N ALA A 184 6.70 11.05 6.76
CA ALA A 184 5.73 11.79 5.95
C ALA A 184 4.78 12.71 6.77
N ASN A 185 5.09 13.05 8.02
CA ASN A 185 4.16 13.61 9.01
C ASN A 185 2.84 12.81 9.09
N GLY A 186 2.89 11.53 8.78
CA GLY A 186 1.77 10.60 8.71
C GLY A 186 1.64 9.71 9.95
N ALA A 187 0.92 8.63 9.79
CA ALA A 187 0.58 7.67 10.85
C ALA A 187 1.80 6.95 11.46
N ALA A 188 2.91 6.85 10.71
CA ALA A 188 4.17 6.28 11.20
C ALA A 188 4.93 7.19 12.17
N SER A 189 4.54 8.46 12.38
CA SER A 189 5.33 9.45 13.13
C SER A 189 5.70 9.01 14.55
N GLU A 190 4.88 8.21 15.20
CA GLU A 190 5.14 7.64 16.52
C GLU A 190 5.65 6.20 16.42
N LEU A 191 4.93 5.33 15.68
CA LEU A 191 5.18 3.89 15.63
C LEU A 191 6.51 3.54 14.94
N GLY A 192 6.83 4.18 13.82
CA GLY A 192 8.08 3.93 13.11
C GLY A 192 9.31 4.12 14.01
N PRO A 193 9.53 5.34 14.54
CA PRO A 193 10.64 5.59 15.44
C PRO A 193 10.63 4.75 16.72
N ALA A 194 9.44 4.40 17.25
CA ALA A 194 9.32 3.61 18.49
C ALA A 194 9.88 2.20 18.30
N VAL A 195 9.48 1.50 17.23
CA VAL A 195 9.94 0.12 17.00
C VAL A 195 11.45 0.05 16.70
N PHE A 196 12.00 1.01 15.96
CA PHE A 196 13.45 1.04 15.71
C PHE A 196 14.26 1.31 16.99
N ARG A 197 13.75 2.17 17.89
CA ARG A 197 14.38 2.38 19.22
C ARG A 197 14.29 1.14 20.10
N GLU A 198 13.15 0.45 20.10
CA GLU A 198 12.96 -0.80 20.85
C GLU A 198 13.98 -1.86 20.40
N LEU A 199 14.27 -1.94 19.11
CA LEU A 199 15.28 -2.81 18.53
C LEU A 199 16.72 -2.30 18.71
N GLY A 200 16.92 -1.09 19.27
CA GLY A 200 18.23 -0.54 19.63
C GLY A 200 18.98 0.15 18.48
N ALA A 201 18.33 0.51 17.40
CA ALA A 201 18.94 1.30 16.32
C ALA A 201 19.25 2.74 16.76
N ASP A 202 20.31 3.32 16.21
CA ASP A 202 20.57 4.77 16.24
C ASP A 202 19.82 5.42 15.08
N ILE A 203 18.85 6.29 15.39
CA ILE A 203 17.92 6.80 14.38
C ILE A 203 17.97 8.32 14.22
N THR A 204 17.96 8.76 12.97
CA THR A 204 17.71 10.14 12.56
C THR A 204 16.27 10.23 12.03
N VAL A 205 15.40 10.96 12.70
CA VAL A 205 13.98 11.03 12.34
C VAL A 205 13.68 12.40 11.74
N ILE A 206 13.03 12.40 10.58
CA ILE A 206 12.54 13.59 9.88
C ILE A 206 11.04 13.45 9.61
N ASN A 207 10.37 14.60 9.40
CA ASN A 207 8.95 14.66 9.07
C ASN A 207 8.06 13.81 10.01
N ALA A 208 8.29 13.94 11.33
CA ALA A 208 7.54 13.20 12.37
C ALA A 208 6.84 14.16 13.37
N SER A 209 6.44 15.34 12.90
CA SER A 209 5.74 16.34 13.70
C SER A 209 4.42 16.74 13.01
N PRO A 210 3.44 15.82 12.99
CA PRO A 210 2.17 16.08 12.31
C PRO A 210 1.38 17.20 12.96
N ASP A 211 0.84 18.11 12.17
CA ASP A 211 -0.04 19.22 12.60
C ASP A 211 -1.47 19.11 12.04
N GLY A 212 -1.77 18.00 11.41
CA GLY A 212 -3.05 17.73 10.75
C GLY A 212 -3.17 18.27 9.33
N ARG A 213 -2.17 19.04 8.86
CA ARG A 213 -2.18 19.72 7.55
C ARG A 213 -0.94 19.45 6.72
N ASN A 214 0.10 18.90 7.31
CA ASN A 214 1.41 18.69 6.68
C ASN A 214 1.69 17.23 6.26
N ILE A 215 0.73 16.32 6.34
CA ILE A 215 0.89 14.94 5.87
C ILE A 215 1.25 14.91 4.38
N ASN A 216 2.28 14.13 4.01
CA ASN A 216 2.83 13.98 2.65
C ASN A 216 3.32 15.29 2.00
N LEU A 217 3.37 16.40 2.73
CA LEU A 217 3.79 17.69 2.16
C LEU A 217 5.31 17.73 1.99
N ASN A 218 5.78 17.52 0.76
CA ASN A 218 7.21 17.44 0.43
C ASN A 218 7.98 16.46 1.35
N ALA A 219 7.37 15.32 1.67
CA ALA A 219 7.86 14.38 2.65
C ALA A 219 7.44 12.95 2.29
N GLY A 220 8.15 11.98 2.87
CA GLY A 220 7.84 10.56 2.76
C GLY A 220 8.16 9.95 1.41
N SER A 221 7.55 8.80 1.11
CA SER A 221 7.87 7.97 -0.06
C SER A 221 7.58 8.65 -1.41
N THR A 222 6.70 9.66 -1.45
CA THR A 222 6.40 10.41 -2.67
C THR A 222 7.33 11.60 -2.92
N HIS A 223 8.10 12.00 -1.91
CA HIS A 223 9.09 13.10 -1.95
C HIS A 223 10.34 12.72 -1.16
N PRO A 224 11.17 11.78 -1.68
CA PRO A 224 12.30 11.21 -0.95
C PRO A 224 13.52 12.13 -0.83
N GLU A 225 13.51 13.33 -1.43
CA GLU A 225 14.66 14.21 -1.53
C GLU A 225 15.17 14.63 -0.13
N SER A 226 14.26 14.87 0.83
CA SER A 226 14.64 15.20 2.21
C SER A 226 15.30 14.02 2.92
N LEU A 227 14.85 12.79 2.66
CA LEU A 227 15.48 11.59 3.20
C LEU A 227 16.86 11.35 2.59
N GLN A 228 17.00 11.54 1.26
CA GLN A 228 18.29 11.41 0.56
C GLN A 228 19.35 12.33 1.17
N ALA A 229 18.99 13.59 1.42
CA ALA A 229 19.87 14.53 2.09
C ALA A 229 20.19 14.09 3.54
N ALA A 230 19.18 13.71 4.33
CA ALA A 230 19.36 13.33 5.73
C ALA A 230 20.26 12.10 5.91
N VAL A 231 20.15 11.09 5.03
CA VAL A 231 20.99 9.90 5.06
C VAL A 231 22.47 10.26 4.91
N VAL A 232 22.79 11.10 3.91
CA VAL A 232 24.16 11.51 3.62
C VAL A 232 24.71 12.43 4.71
N GLU A 233 23.94 13.44 5.14
CA GLU A 233 24.36 14.41 6.14
C GLU A 233 24.59 13.77 7.52
N ALA A 234 23.74 12.84 7.94
CA ALA A 234 23.85 12.14 9.22
C ALA A 234 24.82 10.95 9.17
N GLY A 235 25.32 10.56 7.99
CA GLY A 235 26.16 9.38 7.81
C GLY A 235 25.45 8.10 8.23
N CYS A 236 24.19 7.93 7.79
CA CYS A 236 23.40 6.74 8.07
C CYS A 236 23.82 5.58 7.15
N ASP A 237 23.61 4.34 7.63
CA ASP A 237 23.84 3.14 6.82
C ASP A 237 22.83 3.09 5.65
N PHE A 238 21.62 3.54 5.88
CA PHE A 238 20.55 3.76 4.90
C PHE A 238 19.40 4.59 5.52
N GLY A 239 18.39 4.91 4.71
CA GLY A 239 17.17 5.54 5.18
C GLY A 239 15.93 4.85 4.64
N VAL A 240 14.78 5.09 5.30
CA VAL A 240 13.47 4.59 4.90
C VAL A 240 12.44 5.72 4.93
N ALA A 241 11.55 5.75 3.96
CA ALA A 241 10.46 6.70 3.86
C ALA A 241 9.12 5.98 3.74
N TYR A 242 8.16 6.41 4.55
CA TYR A 242 6.79 5.90 4.49
C TYR A 242 5.88 6.88 3.75
N ASP A 243 4.70 6.44 3.37
CA ASP A 243 3.60 7.32 2.98
C ASP A 243 2.68 7.62 4.18
N GLY A 244 1.61 8.37 3.94
CA GLY A 244 0.78 8.93 5.01
C GLY A 244 0.17 7.92 5.98
N ASP A 245 -0.17 6.72 5.55
CA ASP A 245 -0.70 5.63 6.38
C ASP A 245 0.25 4.43 6.53
N ALA A 246 1.47 4.59 6.01
CA ALA A 246 2.60 3.68 6.15
C ALA A 246 2.33 2.24 5.66
N ASP A 247 1.49 2.08 4.65
CA ASP A 247 1.35 0.81 3.94
C ASP A 247 2.44 0.62 2.87
N ARG A 248 3.27 1.67 2.63
CA ARG A 248 4.39 1.71 1.68
C ARG A 248 5.71 2.08 2.36
N CYS A 249 6.80 1.55 1.79
CA CYS A 249 8.16 1.89 2.16
C CYS A 249 9.04 2.01 0.92
N LEU A 250 9.74 3.14 0.78
CA LEU A 250 10.91 3.26 -0.09
C LEU A 250 12.16 3.40 0.77
N ALA A 251 13.31 3.10 0.21
CA ALA A 251 14.57 3.23 0.93
C ALA A 251 15.57 4.13 0.18
N VAL A 252 16.60 4.56 0.90
CA VAL A 252 17.71 5.35 0.38
C VAL A 252 19.00 4.71 0.89
N ASP A 253 19.95 4.42 0.03
CA ASP A 253 21.25 3.86 0.42
C ASP A 253 22.17 4.93 1.05
N HIS A 254 23.32 4.50 1.58
CA HIS A 254 24.26 5.40 2.26
C HIS A 254 24.89 6.47 1.34
N GLU A 255 24.78 6.32 0.01
CA GLU A 255 25.24 7.29 -0.99
C GLU A 255 24.15 8.31 -1.37
N GLY A 256 22.91 8.14 -0.85
CA GLY A 256 21.77 8.98 -1.17
C GLY A 256 20.98 8.53 -2.39
N ASN A 257 21.21 7.33 -2.93
CA ASN A 257 20.46 6.82 -4.07
C ASN A 257 19.13 6.21 -3.60
N LEU A 258 18.07 6.50 -4.36
CA LEU A 258 16.74 5.94 -4.10
C LEU A 258 16.71 4.44 -4.45
N ILE A 259 16.19 3.64 -3.52
CA ILE A 259 15.90 2.22 -3.65
C ILE A 259 14.38 2.07 -3.66
N ASP A 260 13.80 1.85 -4.83
CA ASP A 260 12.35 1.73 -5.01
C ASP A 260 11.81 0.35 -4.59
N GLY A 261 10.49 0.18 -4.64
CA GLY A 261 9.84 -1.07 -4.23
C GLY A 261 10.30 -2.28 -5.02
N ASP A 262 10.64 -2.14 -6.30
CA ASP A 262 11.16 -3.23 -7.12
C ASP A 262 12.51 -3.72 -6.59
N LYS A 263 13.43 -2.81 -6.28
CA LYS A 263 14.73 -3.15 -5.71
C LYS A 263 14.60 -3.76 -4.31
N ILE A 264 13.69 -3.22 -3.49
CA ILE A 264 13.41 -3.75 -2.15
C ILE A 264 12.87 -5.17 -2.26
N MET A 265 11.82 -5.39 -3.05
CA MET A 265 11.21 -6.71 -3.24
C MET A 265 12.20 -7.74 -3.77
N GLY A 266 12.99 -7.36 -4.77
CA GLY A 266 13.99 -8.25 -5.34
C GLY A 266 15.07 -8.65 -4.33
N ALA A 267 15.59 -7.71 -3.55
CA ALA A 267 16.57 -8.00 -2.51
C ALA A 267 15.98 -8.87 -1.39
N LEU A 268 14.75 -8.58 -0.95
CA LEU A 268 14.04 -9.39 0.04
C LEU A 268 13.72 -10.79 -0.48
N ALA A 269 13.36 -10.94 -1.78
CA ALA A 269 13.10 -12.24 -2.39
C ALA A 269 14.36 -13.12 -2.41
N VAL A 270 15.52 -12.56 -2.82
CA VAL A 270 16.80 -13.29 -2.78
C VAL A 270 17.19 -13.66 -1.35
N ASN A 271 17.04 -12.74 -0.40
CA ASN A 271 17.30 -13.03 1.02
C ASN A 271 16.37 -14.13 1.57
N ALA A 272 15.07 -14.04 1.26
CA ALA A 272 14.09 -15.05 1.69
C ALA A 272 14.38 -16.43 1.06
N GLN A 273 14.77 -16.49 -0.22
CA GLN A 273 15.17 -17.74 -0.89
C GLN A 273 16.39 -18.37 -0.21
N GLN A 274 17.43 -17.58 0.06
CA GLN A 274 18.65 -18.06 0.73
C GLN A 274 18.36 -18.62 2.13
N ARG A 275 17.33 -18.13 2.79
CA ARG A 275 16.85 -18.60 4.09
C ARG A 275 15.85 -19.76 4.00
N GLY A 276 15.46 -20.17 2.79
CA GLY A 276 14.43 -21.20 2.56
C GLY A 276 13.02 -20.74 2.95
N ALA A 277 12.77 -19.43 2.98
CA ALA A 277 11.51 -18.80 3.39
C ALA A 277 10.70 -18.21 2.21
N LEU A 278 11.24 -18.25 0.97
CA LEU A 278 10.48 -17.82 -0.21
C LEU A 278 9.61 -18.97 -0.72
N ALA A 279 8.32 -18.90 -0.46
CA ALA A 279 7.39 -19.97 -0.86
C ALA A 279 7.42 -20.18 -2.39
N LYS A 280 7.73 -21.44 -2.80
CA LYS A 280 7.80 -21.87 -4.20
C LYS A 280 8.83 -21.11 -5.05
N ASP A 281 9.84 -20.49 -4.43
CA ASP A 281 10.83 -19.62 -5.08
C ASP A 281 10.16 -18.59 -6.01
N THR A 282 9.10 -17.95 -5.53
CA THR A 282 8.27 -17.07 -6.36
C THR A 282 8.02 -15.72 -5.70
N LEU A 283 8.20 -14.64 -6.48
CA LEU A 283 7.86 -13.25 -6.16
C LEU A 283 6.64 -12.83 -7.00
N VAL A 284 5.60 -12.30 -6.34
CA VAL A 284 4.42 -11.75 -7.03
C VAL A 284 4.60 -10.24 -7.20
N VAL A 285 4.46 -9.75 -8.44
CA VAL A 285 4.63 -8.33 -8.79
C VAL A 285 3.49 -7.86 -9.68
N THR A 286 3.37 -6.57 -9.93
CA THR A 286 2.42 -6.08 -10.94
C THR A 286 3.09 -5.95 -12.31
N VAL A 287 2.26 -5.78 -13.34
CA VAL A 287 2.75 -5.47 -14.70
C VAL A 287 3.52 -4.14 -14.78
N MET A 288 3.48 -3.32 -13.71
CA MET A 288 4.24 -2.07 -13.63
C MET A 288 5.66 -2.24 -13.10
N SER A 289 6.00 -3.37 -12.49
CA SER A 289 7.37 -3.64 -12.05
C SER A 289 8.34 -3.59 -13.23
N ASN A 290 9.48 -2.94 -13.04
CA ASN A 290 10.46 -2.74 -14.11
C ASN A 290 11.03 -4.06 -14.62
N LEU A 291 11.22 -4.18 -15.92
CA LEU A 291 11.78 -5.38 -16.55
C LEU A 291 13.14 -5.78 -15.95
N GLY A 292 13.91 -4.81 -15.44
CA GLY A 292 15.17 -5.07 -14.74
C GLY A 292 15.00 -5.95 -13.51
N LEU A 293 13.90 -5.79 -12.74
CA LEU A 293 13.57 -6.71 -11.65
C LEU A 293 13.29 -8.13 -12.18
N LEU A 294 12.48 -8.24 -13.25
CA LEU A 294 12.13 -9.56 -13.81
C LEU A 294 13.36 -10.31 -14.31
N ILE A 295 14.30 -9.60 -14.95
CA ILE A 295 15.58 -10.15 -15.39
C ILE A 295 16.40 -10.63 -14.18
N ALA A 296 16.57 -9.76 -13.18
CA ALA A 296 17.34 -10.08 -11.97
C ALA A 296 16.77 -11.30 -11.21
N MET A 297 15.45 -11.40 -11.10
CA MET A 297 14.80 -12.57 -10.47
C MET A 297 15.04 -13.85 -11.26
N ARG A 298 14.91 -13.79 -12.58
CA ARG A 298 15.22 -14.94 -13.46
C ARG A 298 16.66 -15.41 -13.30
N GLU A 299 17.63 -14.48 -13.24
CA GLU A 299 19.03 -14.79 -13.03
C GLU A 299 19.32 -15.37 -11.65
N ALA A 300 18.55 -14.96 -10.63
CA ALA A 300 18.61 -15.52 -9.29
C ALA A 300 17.87 -16.86 -9.14
N GLY A 301 17.22 -17.35 -10.20
CA GLY A 301 16.42 -18.59 -10.16
C GLY A 301 15.09 -18.42 -9.43
N ILE A 302 14.59 -17.20 -9.27
CA ILE A 302 13.32 -16.86 -8.66
C ILE A 302 12.29 -16.62 -9.76
N LYS A 303 11.14 -17.27 -9.64
CA LYS A 303 10.01 -17.06 -10.54
C LYS A 303 9.31 -15.74 -10.23
N THR A 304 8.83 -15.03 -11.25
CA THR A 304 7.95 -13.88 -11.08
C THR A 304 6.57 -14.19 -11.63
N VAL A 305 5.54 -13.84 -10.85
CA VAL A 305 4.14 -13.87 -11.28
C VAL A 305 3.66 -12.43 -11.37
N GLN A 306 3.17 -12.03 -12.55
CA GLN A 306 2.71 -10.68 -12.82
C GLN A 306 1.19 -10.60 -12.74
N THR A 307 0.66 -9.67 -11.96
CA THR A 307 -0.76 -9.37 -11.82
C THR A 307 -1.12 -8.04 -12.48
N GLY A 308 -2.40 -7.74 -12.55
CA GLY A 308 -2.88 -6.38 -12.82
C GLY A 308 -2.35 -5.38 -11.79
N VAL A 309 -2.49 -4.07 -12.09
CA VAL A 309 -2.09 -3.00 -11.17
C VAL A 309 -3.07 -2.89 -10.02
N GLY A 310 -2.56 -2.91 -8.81
CA GLY A 310 -3.31 -2.81 -7.56
C GLY A 310 -2.89 -3.90 -6.57
N ASP A 311 -2.67 -3.48 -5.34
CA ASP A 311 -2.25 -4.32 -4.21
C ASP A 311 -3.20 -5.51 -3.97
N ARG A 312 -4.48 -5.31 -4.23
CA ARG A 312 -5.51 -6.33 -4.14
C ARG A 312 -5.22 -7.52 -5.05
N TYR A 313 -4.88 -7.29 -6.33
CA TYR A 313 -4.59 -8.38 -7.27
C TYR A 313 -3.32 -9.15 -6.88
N VAL A 314 -2.33 -8.44 -6.33
CA VAL A 314 -1.12 -9.06 -5.78
C VAL A 314 -1.49 -9.99 -4.63
N LEU A 315 -2.28 -9.51 -3.67
CA LEU A 315 -2.69 -10.27 -2.51
C LEU A 315 -3.56 -11.48 -2.90
N GLU A 316 -4.53 -11.30 -3.80
CA GLU A 316 -5.40 -12.38 -4.29
C GLU A 316 -4.57 -13.51 -4.91
N GLU A 317 -3.59 -13.19 -5.76
CA GLU A 317 -2.68 -14.17 -6.35
C GLU A 317 -1.84 -14.87 -5.28
N MET A 318 -1.30 -14.11 -4.32
CA MET A 318 -0.51 -14.68 -3.21
C MET A 318 -1.33 -15.67 -2.38
N LEU A 319 -2.59 -15.36 -2.10
CA LEU A 319 -3.50 -16.24 -1.35
C LEU A 319 -3.88 -17.47 -2.15
N ALA A 320 -4.29 -17.31 -3.39
CA ALA A 320 -4.72 -18.41 -4.26
C ALA A 320 -3.60 -19.42 -4.52
N SER A 321 -2.39 -18.92 -4.71
CA SER A 321 -1.24 -19.75 -5.07
C SER A 321 -0.32 -20.09 -3.88
N GLY A 322 -0.55 -19.51 -2.70
CA GLY A 322 0.25 -19.77 -1.49
C GLY A 322 1.67 -19.19 -1.55
N TYR A 323 1.83 -18.01 -2.14
CA TYR A 323 3.10 -17.27 -2.17
C TYR A 323 3.30 -16.43 -0.90
N SER A 324 4.55 -16.20 -0.50
CA SER A 324 4.90 -15.50 0.75
C SER A 324 5.32 -14.04 0.58
N LEU A 325 5.75 -13.62 -0.62
CA LEU A 325 6.24 -12.27 -0.88
C LEU A 325 5.68 -11.73 -2.19
N GLY A 326 5.21 -10.49 -2.16
CA GLY A 326 4.76 -9.77 -3.34
C GLY A 326 4.59 -8.29 -3.08
N GLY A 327 4.28 -7.50 -4.11
CA GLY A 327 4.04 -6.08 -3.94
C GLY A 327 4.16 -5.28 -5.24
N GLU A 328 4.38 -3.98 -5.07
CA GLU A 328 4.41 -2.99 -6.14
C GLU A 328 5.66 -2.12 -6.08
N GLN A 329 6.07 -1.57 -7.23
CA GLN A 329 7.17 -0.62 -7.33
C GLN A 329 6.99 0.61 -6.42
N SER A 330 5.76 0.97 -6.10
CA SER A 330 5.40 2.06 -5.17
C SER A 330 5.88 1.83 -3.73
N GLY A 331 6.37 0.63 -3.40
CA GLY A 331 6.80 0.24 -2.06
C GLY A 331 5.72 -0.42 -1.21
N HIS A 332 4.54 -0.71 -1.76
CA HIS A 332 3.53 -1.53 -1.10
C HIS A 332 3.97 -2.99 -1.18
N ILE A 333 4.57 -3.51 -0.10
CA ILE A 333 5.19 -4.83 -0.05
C ILE A 333 4.47 -5.68 1.00
N ILE A 334 4.01 -6.85 0.58
CA ILE A 334 3.29 -7.82 1.39
C ILE A 334 4.23 -8.98 1.72
N ALA A 335 4.63 -9.08 2.98
CA ALA A 335 5.33 -10.24 3.54
C ALA A 335 4.30 -11.10 4.29
N ARG A 336 3.64 -12.01 3.57
CA ARG A 336 2.43 -12.71 4.03
C ARG A 336 2.63 -13.58 5.28
N ASP A 337 3.85 -14.00 5.57
CA ASP A 337 4.15 -14.75 6.78
C ASP A 337 4.02 -13.88 8.06
N HIS A 338 3.96 -12.55 7.89
CA HIS A 338 3.91 -11.58 8.98
C HIS A 338 2.75 -10.58 8.87
N ALA A 339 2.23 -10.31 7.67
CA ALA A 339 1.22 -9.28 7.45
C ALA A 339 0.19 -9.70 6.40
N THR A 340 -1.03 -9.17 6.50
CA THR A 340 -2.15 -9.44 5.58
C THR A 340 -2.32 -8.36 4.51
N THR A 341 -1.51 -7.31 4.57
CA THR A 341 -1.49 -6.18 3.63
C THR A 341 -0.06 -5.67 3.48
N GLY A 342 0.18 -4.72 2.60
CA GLY A 342 1.45 -4.00 2.58
C GLY A 342 1.73 -3.32 3.90
N ASP A 343 2.98 -3.42 4.36
CA ASP A 343 3.41 -2.90 5.65
C ASP A 343 4.78 -2.23 5.48
N GLY A 344 4.78 -0.89 5.48
CA GLY A 344 5.99 -0.12 5.28
C GLY A 344 6.98 -0.26 6.44
N ILE A 345 6.48 -0.30 7.68
CA ILE A 345 7.36 -0.45 8.86
C ILE A 345 7.95 -1.86 8.87
N LEU A 346 7.16 -2.91 8.68
CA LEU A 346 7.66 -4.28 8.56
C LEU A 346 8.68 -4.41 7.42
N SER A 347 8.39 -3.84 6.25
CA SER A 347 9.30 -3.87 5.10
C SER A 347 10.65 -3.21 5.43
N SER A 348 10.64 -2.06 6.11
CA SER A 348 11.84 -1.37 6.55
C SER A 348 12.64 -2.18 7.58
N LEU A 349 11.97 -2.90 8.45
CA LEU A 349 12.61 -3.80 9.42
C LEU A 349 13.20 -5.05 8.75
N LEU A 350 12.52 -5.62 7.75
CA LEU A 350 13.05 -6.74 6.96
C LEU A 350 14.31 -6.33 6.18
N ILE A 351 14.34 -5.11 5.62
CA ILE A 351 15.55 -4.51 5.03
C ILE A 351 16.65 -4.40 6.08
N SER A 352 16.31 -3.86 7.26
CA SER A 352 17.27 -3.68 8.36
C SER A 352 17.90 -5.02 8.80
N ARG A 353 17.08 -6.06 8.95
CA ARG A 353 17.54 -7.42 9.24
C ARG A 353 18.50 -7.94 8.16
N MET A 354 18.12 -7.79 6.89
CA MET A 354 18.93 -8.24 5.76
C MET A 354 20.31 -7.56 5.73
N VAL A 355 20.35 -6.24 5.93
CA VAL A 355 21.62 -5.47 6.03
C VAL A 355 22.42 -5.94 7.22
N LYS A 356 21.81 -6.06 8.40
CA LYS A 356 22.45 -6.48 9.65
C LYS A 356 23.08 -7.87 9.56
N GLU A 357 22.30 -8.85 9.09
CA GLU A 357 22.74 -10.25 9.00
C GLU A 357 23.81 -10.48 7.94
N SER A 358 23.72 -9.78 6.81
CA SER A 358 24.68 -9.92 5.71
C SER A 358 26.00 -9.18 5.95
N GLY A 359 25.99 -8.12 6.78
CA GLY A 359 27.12 -7.19 6.94
C GLY A 359 27.47 -6.39 5.68
N ARG A 360 26.58 -6.38 4.69
CA ARG A 360 26.73 -5.65 3.42
C ARG A 360 25.89 -4.39 3.42
N SER A 361 26.30 -3.38 2.65
CA SER A 361 25.48 -2.18 2.46
C SER A 361 24.18 -2.47 1.69
N LEU A 362 23.16 -1.63 1.87
CA LEU A 362 21.92 -1.73 1.09
C LEU A 362 22.19 -1.50 -0.40
N ALA A 363 23.12 -0.61 -0.75
CA ALA A 363 23.60 -0.40 -2.12
C ALA A 363 24.10 -1.71 -2.74
N ASP A 364 24.98 -2.45 -2.04
CA ASP A 364 25.49 -3.73 -2.52
C ASP A 364 24.39 -4.80 -2.66
N LEU A 365 23.46 -4.85 -1.69
CA LEU A 365 22.39 -5.85 -1.66
C LEU A 365 21.35 -5.64 -2.77
N THR A 366 21.26 -4.44 -3.33
CA THR A 366 20.32 -4.09 -4.40
C THR A 366 20.96 -3.87 -5.76
N SER A 367 22.32 -3.88 -5.84
CA SER A 367 23.09 -3.54 -7.04
C SER A 367 22.85 -4.47 -8.24
N PHE A 368 22.45 -5.71 -7.98
CA PHE A 368 22.16 -6.70 -9.03
C PHE A 368 20.85 -6.42 -9.79
N ILE A 369 20.02 -5.49 -9.31
CA ILE A 369 18.77 -5.09 -9.95
C ILE A 369 19.01 -3.78 -10.69
N ALA A 370 19.29 -3.87 -11.99
CA ALA A 370 19.45 -2.72 -12.85
C ALA A 370 18.10 -2.22 -13.35
N ARG A 371 17.72 -0.99 -12.97
CA ARG A 371 16.50 -0.38 -13.50
C ARG A 371 16.71 -0.01 -14.96
N LEU A 372 15.89 -0.57 -15.86
CA LEU A 372 15.88 -0.19 -17.26
C LEU A 372 15.24 1.20 -17.44
N PRO A 373 15.78 2.03 -18.33
CA PRO A 373 15.14 3.28 -18.75
C PRO A 373 13.70 3.04 -19.21
N GLN A 374 12.79 3.92 -18.79
CA GLN A 374 11.37 3.80 -19.04
C GLN A 374 10.79 5.13 -19.53
N THR A 375 9.96 5.06 -20.56
CA THR A 375 9.18 6.20 -21.07
C THR A 375 7.70 5.87 -21.04
N LEU A 376 6.90 6.77 -20.44
CA LEU A 376 5.43 6.67 -20.39
C LEU A 376 4.82 7.86 -21.13
N ILE A 377 4.00 7.58 -22.15
CA ILE A 377 3.24 8.58 -22.89
C ILE A 377 1.75 8.34 -22.69
N ASN A 378 1.03 9.38 -22.24
CA ASN A 378 -0.41 9.39 -22.13
C ASN A 378 -1.03 9.93 -23.41
N VAL A 379 -1.75 9.09 -24.17
CA VAL A 379 -2.41 9.47 -25.42
C VAL A 379 -3.88 9.72 -25.16
N GLY A 380 -4.29 10.99 -25.13
CA GLY A 380 -5.67 11.42 -24.92
C GLY A 380 -6.43 11.61 -26.25
N GLY A 381 -7.76 11.75 -26.19
CA GLY A 381 -8.63 11.95 -27.36
C GLY A 381 -8.75 10.71 -28.24
N VAL A 382 -8.64 9.52 -27.62
CA VAL A 382 -8.68 8.23 -28.33
C VAL A 382 -9.73 7.30 -27.71
N ASP A 383 -10.28 6.40 -28.56
CA ASP A 383 -11.14 5.31 -28.09
C ASP A 383 -10.32 4.26 -27.33
N ARG A 384 -10.32 4.39 -25.99
CA ARG A 384 -9.60 3.48 -25.10
C ARG A 384 -10.10 2.03 -25.17
N ALA A 385 -11.37 1.81 -25.53
CA ALA A 385 -11.94 0.46 -25.61
C ALA A 385 -11.40 -0.31 -26.82
N ALA A 386 -11.08 0.40 -27.90
CA ALA A 386 -10.49 -0.19 -29.09
C ALA A 386 -8.99 -0.50 -28.96
N ALA A 387 -8.31 -0.02 -27.91
CA ALA A 387 -6.86 -0.17 -27.76
C ALA A 387 -6.39 -1.64 -27.75
N SER A 388 -7.19 -2.55 -27.18
CA SER A 388 -6.88 -3.98 -27.10
C SER A 388 -7.32 -4.80 -28.32
N THR A 389 -8.12 -4.23 -29.23
CA THR A 389 -8.76 -4.95 -30.36
C THR A 389 -8.35 -4.42 -31.73
N ASN A 390 -7.69 -3.24 -31.80
CA ASN A 390 -7.26 -2.65 -33.05
C ASN A 390 -6.04 -3.37 -33.63
N GLU A 391 -6.16 -3.91 -34.85
CA GLU A 391 -5.11 -4.72 -35.49
C GLU A 391 -3.83 -3.93 -35.74
N ALA A 392 -3.92 -2.67 -36.22
CA ALA A 392 -2.75 -1.85 -36.50
C ALA A 392 -1.95 -1.51 -35.23
N VAL A 393 -2.63 -1.29 -34.10
CA VAL A 393 -1.99 -1.08 -32.81
C VAL A 393 -1.31 -2.36 -32.34
N ALA A 394 -1.97 -3.52 -32.45
CA ALA A 394 -1.42 -4.81 -32.07
C ALA A 394 -0.18 -5.17 -32.90
N GLU A 395 -0.21 -4.94 -34.21
CA GLU A 395 0.94 -5.15 -35.11
C GLU A 395 2.13 -4.24 -34.74
N ALA A 396 1.87 -2.96 -34.45
CA ALA A 396 2.91 -2.02 -34.05
C ALA A 396 3.56 -2.41 -32.72
N VAL A 397 2.76 -2.87 -31.74
CA VAL A 397 3.27 -3.37 -30.46
C VAL A 397 4.14 -4.61 -30.69
N ALA A 398 3.67 -5.59 -31.45
CA ALA A 398 4.43 -6.79 -31.75
C ALA A 398 5.76 -6.50 -32.47
N ALA A 399 5.76 -5.55 -33.41
CA ALA A 399 6.98 -5.12 -34.08
C ALA A 399 7.97 -4.42 -33.14
N ALA A 400 7.45 -3.60 -32.22
CA ALA A 400 8.27 -2.94 -31.19
C ALA A 400 8.89 -3.96 -30.24
N GLU A 401 8.09 -4.93 -29.74
CA GLU A 401 8.58 -6.01 -28.88
C GLU A 401 9.64 -6.88 -29.57
N ALA A 402 9.42 -7.23 -30.84
CA ALA A 402 10.39 -7.96 -31.64
C ALA A 402 11.73 -7.20 -31.81
N ARG A 403 11.67 -5.86 -31.93
CA ARG A 403 12.83 -5.00 -32.02
C ARG A 403 13.60 -4.92 -30.68
N LEU A 404 12.87 -4.76 -29.56
CA LEU A 404 13.44 -4.64 -28.21
C LEU A 404 14.02 -5.97 -27.69
N GLY A 405 13.45 -7.10 -28.12
CA GLY A 405 13.85 -8.44 -27.68
C GLY A 405 13.81 -8.60 -26.15
N ASP A 406 14.77 -9.30 -25.58
CA ASP A 406 14.82 -9.57 -24.12
C ASP A 406 15.30 -8.36 -23.28
N THR A 407 15.71 -7.26 -23.95
CA THR A 407 16.26 -6.07 -23.28
C THR A 407 15.29 -4.91 -23.17
N GLY A 408 14.02 -5.12 -23.55
CA GLY A 408 12.98 -4.15 -23.42
C GLY A 408 11.58 -4.77 -23.49
N ARG A 409 10.57 -3.97 -23.25
CA ARG A 409 9.16 -4.38 -23.37
C ARG A 409 8.25 -3.19 -23.66
N VAL A 410 7.06 -3.51 -24.13
CA VAL A 410 5.97 -2.56 -24.32
C VAL A 410 4.83 -2.92 -23.38
N LEU A 411 4.25 -1.92 -22.72
CA LEU A 411 2.99 -2.06 -21.98
C LEU A 411 2.03 -0.98 -22.47
N LEU A 412 1.03 -1.39 -23.24
CA LEU A 412 -0.03 -0.53 -23.74
C LEU A 412 -1.33 -0.87 -23.02
N ARG A 413 -1.92 0.11 -22.32
CA ARG A 413 -3.14 -0.12 -21.56
C ARG A 413 -4.08 1.08 -21.54
N PRO A 414 -5.41 0.86 -21.60
CA PRO A 414 -6.37 1.92 -21.34
C PRO A 414 -6.26 2.40 -19.87
N SER A 415 -6.46 3.70 -19.65
CA SER A 415 -6.62 4.22 -18.28
C SER A 415 -7.97 3.78 -17.72
N GLY A 416 -8.00 3.38 -16.45
CA GLY A 416 -9.24 3.02 -15.74
C GLY A 416 -10.14 4.23 -15.49
N THR A 417 -9.55 5.39 -15.21
CA THR A 417 -10.24 6.59 -14.73
C THR A 417 -10.32 7.72 -15.76
N GLU A 418 -9.37 7.78 -16.69
CA GLU A 418 -9.24 8.88 -17.65
C GLU A 418 -9.50 8.40 -19.09
N PRO A 419 -10.01 9.25 -20.01
CA PRO A 419 -10.24 8.89 -21.41
C PRO A 419 -8.94 8.92 -22.22
N LEU A 420 -7.97 8.05 -21.88
CA LEU A 420 -6.67 7.97 -22.53
C LEU A 420 -6.12 6.54 -22.54
N VAL A 421 -5.16 6.32 -23.43
CA VAL A 421 -4.34 5.11 -23.51
C VAL A 421 -2.92 5.44 -23.04
N ARG A 422 -2.38 4.62 -22.16
CA ARG A 422 -1.01 4.72 -21.65
C ARG A 422 -0.09 3.82 -22.46
N VAL A 423 0.92 4.40 -23.08
CA VAL A 423 1.98 3.71 -23.81
C VAL A 423 3.24 3.78 -22.95
N MET A 424 3.66 2.66 -22.36
CA MET A 424 4.89 2.54 -21.62
C MET A 424 5.87 1.66 -22.38
N VAL A 425 7.10 2.11 -22.48
CA VAL A 425 8.22 1.36 -23.09
C VAL A 425 9.40 1.36 -22.13
N GLU A 426 9.98 0.19 -21.93
CA GLU A 426 11.26 0.01 -21.28
C GLU A 426 12.27 -0.50 -22.30
N ALA A 427 13.51 0.00 -22.26
CA ALA A 427 14.55 -0.37 -23.18
C ALA A 427 15.95 -0.28 -22.52
N ALA A 428 16.97 -0.78 -23.22
CA ALA A 428 18.36 -0.74 -22.75
C ALA A 428 18.90 0.69 -22.60
N THR A 429 18.37 1.65 -23.38
CA THR A 429 18.75 3.07 -23.31
C THR A 429 17.52 3.97 -23.28
N GLN A 430 17.65 5.15 -22.68
CA GLN A 430 16.56 6.13 -22.64
C GLN A 430 16.16 6.59 -24.05
N GLU A 431 17.13 6.78 -24.94
CA GLU A 431 16.89 7.19 -26.33
C GLU A 431 16.03 6.16 -27.08
N GLU A 432 16.27 4.88 -26.85
CA GLU A 432 15.48 3.81 -27.46
C GLU A 432 14.08 3.74 -26.87
N ALA A 433 13.93 3.86 -25.54
CA ALA A 433 12.63 3.90 -24.88
C ALA A 433 11.79 5.08 -25.41
N ASP A 434 12.38 6.27 -25.50
CA ASP A 434 11.71 7.48 -26.01
C ASP A 434 11.26 7.32 -27.46
N SER A 435 12.16 6.82 -28.32
CA SER A 435 11.88 6.64 -29.76
C SER A 435 10.74 5.64 -30.00
N VAL A 436 10.77 4.50 -29.32
CA VAL A 436 9.73 3.46 -29.47
C VAL A 436 8.40 3.92 -28.88
N ALA A 437 8.42 4.58 -27.71
CA ALA A 437 7.23 5.09 -27.07
C ALA A 437 6.55 6.16 -27.93
N ALA A 438 7.31 7.10 -28.52
CA ALA A 438 6.79 8.12 -29.41
C ALA A 438 6.14 7.50 -30.65
N SER A 439 6.82 6.56 -31.32
CA SER A 439 6.28 5.87 -32.50
C SER A 439 4.99 5.13 -32.21
N LEU A 440 4.89 4.42 -31.06
CA LEU A 440 3.66 3.74 -30.66
C LEU A 440 2.55 4.72 -30.29
N ALA A 441 2.86 5.85 -29.65
CA ALA A 441 1.90 6.88 -29.32
C ALA A 441 1.28 7.50 -30.59
N ASP A 442 2.08 7.72 -31.64
CA ASP A 442 1.58 8.19 -32.94
C ASP A 442 0.64 7.16 -33.57
N VAL A 443 0.99 5.87 -33.60
CA VAL A 443 0.12 4.79 -34.09
C VAL A 443 -1.20 4.74 -33.33
N VAL A 444 -1.15 4.82 -31.98
CA VAL A 444 -2.37 4.86 -31.15
C VAL A 444 -3.24 6.07 -31.51
N LYS A 445 -2.64 7.26 -31.67
CA LYS A 445 -3.35 8.48 -31.99
C LYS A 445 -3.99 8.43 -33.39
N GLU A 446 -3.27 7.88 -34.39
CA GLU A 446 -3.77 7.78 -35.77
C GLU A 446 -4.91 6.77 -35.94
N ASN A 447 -4.86 5.64 -35.19
CA ASN A 447 -5.79 4.53 -35.36
C ASN A 447 -6.95 4.52 -34.37
N LEU A 448 -6.86 5.25 -33.26
CA LEU A 448 -7.88 5.28 -32.20
C LEU A 448 -8.47 6.69 -31.97
N ALA A 449 -8.21 7.68 -32.82
CA ALA A 449 -8.76 9.04 -32.68
C ALA A 449 -10.30 9.01 -32.60
N LEU A 450 -10.89 9.80 -31.64
CA LEU A 450 -12.33 9.99 -31.45
C LEU A 450 -12.89 11.02 -32.39
#